data_8300654dba56a1919096cff5d89bb5d7
#
_entry.id   8300654dba56a1919096cff5d89bb5d7
#
_cell.length_a   1.000
_cell.length_b   1.000
_cell.length_c   1.000
_cell.angle_alpha   90.00
_cell.angle_beta   90.00
_cell.angle_gamma   90.00
#
_symmetry.space_group_name_H-M   'P 1'
#
loop_
_entity.id
_entity.type
_entity.pdbx_description
1 polymer ?
#
loop_
_entity_poly.entity_id
_entity_poly.type
_entity_poly.pdbx_seq_one_letter_code
_entity_poly.pdbx_strand_id
1 'polypeptide(L)'
;LSLVVGKGVVEWIASRTGEFNCFGTDVGIGWAKHGKIVAGVAYANWNGVNVECHIASDGSRRWLTREYLTTIFDYPFNQIGIRPDGTRYGANRITVVVGEGNTDSNRFVKNLGFELESRLEAAHPTGDLLVYRMFRDRCRFLQVTHEQKLAA
;
A
#
# COMPACT_ATOMS: atom_id res chain seq x y z
N LEU A 1 10.02 -6.51 -16.57
CA LEU A 1 9.44 -6.02 -15.29
C LEU A 1 9.35 -4.51 -15.31
N SER A 2 8.18 -3.97 -15.07
CA SER A 2 7.99 -2.54 -15.12
C SER A 2 6.93 -2.06 -14.14
N LEU A 3 7.09 -0.81 -13.71
CA LEU A 3 6.07 -0.10 -12.95
C LEU A 3 4.95 0.32 -13.89
N VAL A 4 3.72 0.17 -13.43
CA VAL A 4 2.52 0.71 -14.08
C VAL A 4 1.75 1.52 -13.06
N VAL A 5 1.10 2.60 -13.51
CA VAL A 5 0.37 3.49 -12.61
C VAL A 5 -1.01 3.79 -13.14
N GLY A 6 -1.93 4.11 -12.24
CA GLY A 6 -3.22 4.68 -12.55
C GLY A 6 -4.40 3.76 -12.32
N LYS A 7 -5.52 4.14 -12.93
CA LYS A 7 -6.83 3.51 -12.73
C LYS A 7 -6.85 2.01 -13.05
N GLY A 8 -6.14 1.58 -14.08
CA GLY A 8 -6.09 0.17 -14.47
C GLY A 8 -5.53 -0.73 -13.36
N VAL A 9 -4.58 -0.24 -12.58
CA VAL A 9 -4.05 -0.96 -11.42
C VAL A 9 -5.14 -1.09 -10.34
N VAL A 10 -5.87 -0.03 -10.07
CA VAL A 10 -6.95 -0.03 -9.08
C VAL A 10 -8.05 -1.02 -9.47
N GLU A 11 -8.45 -1.03 -10.73
CA GLU A 11 -9.43 -1.96 -11.27
C GLU A 11 -8.96 -3.42 -11.15
N TRP A 12 -7.67 -3.66 -11.43
CA TRP A 12 -7.08 -4.99 -11.28
C TRP A 12 -7.12 -5.46 -9.82
N ILE A 13 -6.76 -4.58 -8.87
CA ILE A 13 -6.82 -4.90 -7.43
C ILE A 13 -8.25 -5.24 -7.01
N ALA A 14 -9.22 -4.44 -7.41
CA ALA A 14 -10.63 -4.66 -7.10
C ALA A 14 -11.10 -6.03 -7.62
N SER A 15 -10.71 -6.40 -8.83
CA SER A 15 -11.05 -7.71 -9.41
C SER A 15 -10.44 -8.88 -8.64
N ARG A 16 -9.25 -8.71 -8.08
CA ARG A 16 -8.54 -9.75 -7.32
C ARG A 16 -9.08 -9.90 -5.90
N THR A 17 -9.45 -8.81 -5.27
CA THR A 17 -9.95 -8.81 -3.88
C THR A 17 -11.46 -9.04 -3.78
N GLY A 18 -12.18 -8.98 -4.89
CA GLY A 18 -13.64 -9.10 -4.91
C GLY A 18 -14.37 -7.87 -4.36
N GLU A 19 -13.69 -6.76 -4.21
CA GLU A 19 -14.22 -5.54 -3.59
C GLU A 19 -14.86 -4.57 -4.60
N PHE A 20 -15.32 -5.03 -5.73
CA PHE A 20 -16.17 -4.32 -6.71
C PHE A 20 -15.94 -2.80 -6.82
N ASN A 21 -14.68 -2.37 -6.93
CA ASN A 21 -14.35 -0.97 -7.18
C ASN A 21 -14.87 0.02 -6.12
N CYS A 22 -14.83 -0.39 -4.85
CA CYS A 22 -15.28 0.44 -3.74
C CYS A 22 -14.18 1.27 -3.07
N PHE A 23 -12.99 1.36 -3.67
CA PHE A 23 -11.87 2.09 -3.07
C PHE A 23 -11.99 3.61 -3.19
N GLY A 24 -12.76 4.13 -4.13
CA GLY A 24 -12.96 5.57 -4.32
C GLY A 24 -11.71 6.32 -4.74
N THR A 25 -10.79 5.66 -5.45
CA THR A 25 -9.53 6.25 -5.90
C THR A 25 -9.15 5.73 -7.28
N ASP A 26 -8.39 6.51 -8.03
CA ASP A 26 -7.73 6.11 -9.26
C ASP A 26 -6.20 6.02 -9.10
N VAL A 27 -5.70 6.20 -7.87
CA VAL A 27 -4.25 6.21 -7.60
C VAL A 27 -3.80 4.81 -7.27
N GLY A 28 -3.02 4.21 -8.15
CA GLY A 28 -2.46 2.89 -7.96
C GLY A 28 -1.09 2.76 -8.57
N ILE A 29 -0.24 1.93 -7.94
CA ILE A 29 1.09 1.59 -8.43
C ILE A 29 1.17 0.07 -8.53
N GLY A 30 1.38 -0.42 -9.73
CA GLY A 30 1.46 -1.83 -10.04
C GLY A 30 2.83 -2.27 -10.52
N TRP A 31 3.05 -3.56 -10.48
CA TRP A 31 4.24 -4.23 -11.03
C TRP A 31 3.79 -5.18 -12.11
N ALA A 32 4.30 -5.00 -13.31
CA ALA A 32 3.92 -5.80 -14.46
C ALA A 32 5.08 -6.66 -14.95
N LYS A 33 4.76 -7.88 -15.39
CA LYS A 33 5.68 -8.81 -16.02
C LYS A 33 5.04 -9.32 -17.31
N HIS A 34 5.78 -9.20 -18.43
CA HIS A 34 5.30 -9.60 -19.76
C HIS A 34 3.92 -8.98 -20.09
N GLY A 35 3.75 -7.70 -19.78
CA GLY A 35 2.51 -6.96 -20.07
C GLY A 35 1.34 -7.28 -19.13
N LYS A 36 1.54 -8.11 -18.10
CA LYS A 36 0.49 -8.46 -17.14
C LYS A 36 0.83 -7.97 -15.76
N ILE A 37 -0.14 -7.37 -15.08
CA ILE A 37 0.03 -6.94 -13.69
C ILE A 37 0.13 -8.16 -12.79
N VAL A 38 1.17 -8.22 -11.97
CA VAL A 38 1.39 -9.30 -11.01
C VAL A 38 1.18 -8.86 -9.56
N ALA A 39 1.22 -7.56 -9.31
CA ALA A 39 0.91 -6.98 -8.00
C ALA A 39 0.46 -5.54 -8.17
N GLY A 40 -0.27 -5.03 -7.20
CA GLY A 40 -0.71 -3.64 -7.19
C GLY A 40 -1.04 -3.14 -5.80
N VAL A 41 -0.89 -1.84 -5.62
CA VAL A 41 -1.29 -1.11 -4.43
C VAL A 41 -2.15 0.06 -4.86
N ALA A 42 -3.34 0.19 -4.28
CA ALA A 42 -4.20 1.35 -4.43
C ALA A 42 -4.11 2.21 -3.17
N TYR A 43 -4.09 3.52 -3.36
CA TYR A 43 -3.98 4.51 -2.28
C TYR A 43 -5.26 5.32 -2.20
N ALA A 44 -5.95 5.25 -1.07
CA ALA A 44 -7.27 5.86 -0.89
C ALA A 44 -7.33 6.69 0.39
N ASN A 45 -8.30 7.57 0.46
CA ASN A 45 -8.65 8.33 1.66
C ASN A 45 -7.48 9.12 2.27
N TRP A 46 -6.67 9.73 1.42
CA TRP A 46 -5.61 10.63 1.86
C TRP A 46 -6.20 11.84 2.59
N ASN A 47 -5.76 12.09 3.82
CA ASN A 47 -6.26 13.19 4.63
C ASN A 47 -5.18 14.19 5.09
N GLY A 48 -3.99 14.10 4.51
CA GLY A 48 -2.85 14.96 4.89
C GLY A 48 -1.86 14.31 5.85
N VAL A 49 -2.23 13.26 6.55
CA VAL A 49 -1.37 12.55 7.52
C VAL A 49 -1.48 11.04 7.42
N ASN A 50 -2.58 10.51 6.89
CA ASN A 50 -2.85 9.09 6.77
C ASN A 50 -3.37 8.77 5.37
N VAL A 51 -3.01 7.59 4.86
CA VAL A 51 -3.55 7.03 3.63
C VAL A 51 -3.88 5.56 3.85
N GLU A 52 -4.95 5.09 3.23
CA GLU A 52 -5.30 3.68 3.21
C GLU A 52 -4.70 3.02 1.97
N CYS A 53 -4.12 1.84 2.15
CA CYS A 53 -3.58 1.05 1.06
C CYS A 53 -4.38 -0.24 0.91
N HIS A 54 -4.69 -0.60 -0.34
CA HIS A 54 -5.28 -1.88 -0.70
C HIS A 54 -4.27 -2.61 -1.58
N ILE A 55 -3.89 -3.82 -1.18
CA ILE A 55 -2.79 -4.56 -1.80
C ILE A 55 -3.32 -5.89 -2.33
N ALA A 56 -2.93 -6.22 -3.56
CA ALA A 56 -3.21 -7.52 -4.15
C ALA A 56 -2.03 -8.02 -4.97
N SER A 57 -1.92 -9.33 -5.11
CA SER A 57 -0.93 -9.97 -5.96
C SER A 57 -1.56 -11.12 -6.75
N ASP A 58 -0.80 -11.65 -7.71
CA ASP A 58 -1.21 -12.83 -8.48
C ASP A 58 -0.98 -14.15 -7.72
N GLY A 59 -0.58 -14.06 -6.44
CA GLY A 59 -0.25 -15.23 -5.62
C GLY A 59 1.21 -15.63 -5.71
N SER A 60 1.97 -15.11 -6.66
CA SER A 60 3.41 -15.34 -6.74
C SER A 60 4.18 -14.40 -5.82
N ARG A 61 5.49 -14.64 -5.69
CA ARG A 61 6.40 -13.77 -4.95
C ARG A 61 7.30 -12.92 -5.86
N ARG A 62 7.03 -12.93 -7.17
CA ARG A 62 7.86 -12.27 -8.19
C ARG A 62 7.88 -10.74 -8.06
N TRP A 63 6.89 -10.18 -7.39
CA TRP A 63 6.76 -8.74 -7.19
C TRP A 63 7.49 -8.23 -5.95
N LEU A 64 8.03 -9.13 -5.10
CA LEU A 64 8.79 -8.76 -3.90
C LEU A 64 10.21 -8.32 -4.28
N THR A 65 10.31 -7.39 -5.21
CA THR A 65 11.59 -6.80 -5.60
C THR A 65 11.86 -5.56 -4.77
N ARG A 66 13.15 -5.26 -4.55
CA ARG A 66 13.54 -4.06 -3.82
C ARG A 66 13.01 -2.79 -4.49
N GLU A 67 13.05 -2.75 -5.82
CA GLU A 67 12.55 -1.60 -6.58
C GLU A 67 11.06 -1.35 -6.33
N TYR A 68 10.22 -2.38 -6.47
CA TYR A 68 8.80 -2.22 -6.27
C TYR A 68 8.44 -1.89 -4.82
N LEU A 69 9.02 -2.61 -3.86
CA LEU A 69 8.78 -2.37 -2.44
C LEU A 69 9.20 -0.96 -2.03
N THR A 70 10.36 -0.49 -2.49
CA THR A 70 10.78 0.89 -2.23
C THR A 70 9.79 1.89 -2.81
N THR A 71 9.34 1.67 -4.05
CA THR A 71 8.41 2.60 -4.73
C THR A 71 7.06 2.68 -4.04
N ILE A 72 6.47 1.55 -3.67
CA ILE A 72 5.13 1.55 -3.07
C ILE A 72 5.09 2.15 -1.66
N PHE A 73 6.21 2.21 -0.96
CA PHE A 73 6.32 2.88 0.33
C PHE A 73 6.82 4.32 0.22
N ASP A 74 7.71 4.60 -0.73
CA ASP A 74 8.21 5.96 -0.94
C ASP A 74 7.09 6.92 -1.35
N TYR A 75 6.19 6.48 -2.22
CA TYR A 75 5.09 7.33 -2.67
C TYR A 75 4.22 7.83 -1.49
N PRO A 76 3.63 6.96 -0.66
CA PRO A 76 2.77 7.43 0.43
C PRO A 76 3.53 8.16 1.53
N PHE A 77 4.77 7.81 1.79
CA PHE A 77 5.53 8.42 2.89
C PHE A 77 6.28 9.69 2.49
N ASN A 78 6.49 9.95 1.21
CA ASN A 78 7.29 11.10 0.77
C ASN A 78 6.68 11.94 -0.34
N GLN A 79 5.68 11.45 -1.06
CA GLN A 79 5.28 12.07 -2.33
C GLN A 79 3.78 12.33 -2.49
N ILE A 80 2.93 11.68 -1.72
CA ILE A 80 1.48 11.73 -1.95
C ILE A 80 0.89 13.13 -1.73
N GLY A 81 1.41 13.88 -0.77
CA GLY A 81 0.94 15.23 -0.46
C GLY A 81 1.65 16.30 -1.28
N ILE A 82 0.94 17.39 -1.54
CA ILE A 82 1.48 18.54 -2.27
C ILE A 82 1.23 19.78 -1.41
N ARG A 83 2.32 20.49 -1.04
CA ARG A 83 2.23 21.75 -0.33
C ARG A 83 1.87 22.90 -1.30
N PRO A 84 1.38 24.05 -0.79
CA PRO A 84 1.07 25.20 -1.65
C PRO A 84 2.23 25.67 -2.52
N ASP A 85 3.48 25.48 -2.08
CA ASP A 85 4.68 25.85 -2.85
C ASP A 85 5.07 24.81 -3.91
N GLY A 86 4.29 23.72 -4.05
CA GLY A 86 4.55 22.65 -5.00
C GLY A 86 5.46 21.55 -4.50
N THR A 87 6.07 21.68 -3.32
CA THR A 87 6.91 20.62 -2.75
C THR A 87 6.05 19.44 -2.29
N ARG A 88 6.66 18.25 -2.32
CA ARG A 88 5.99 17.01 -1.92
C ARG A 88 6.25 16.69 -0.45
N TYR A 89 5.30 15.98 0.14
CA TYR A 89 5.45 15.43 1.49
C TYR A 89 4.61 14.15 1.58
N GLY A 90 4.67 13.46 2.70
CA GLY A 90 3.97 12.18 2.83
C GLY A 90 3.28 11.98 4.16
N ALA A 91 2.69 10.81 4.28
CA ALA A 91 1.93 10.37 5.45
C ALA A 91 2.82 10.20 6.69
N ASN A 92 2.23 10.40 7.87
CA ASN A 92 2.82 9.96 9.13
C ASN A 92 2.66 8.45 9.29
N ARG A 93 1.57 7.91 8.74
CA ARG A 93 1.23 6.49 8.84
C ARG A 93 0.50 6.02 7.59
N ILE A 94 0.56 4.71 7.36
CA ILE A 94 -0.25 3.99 6.38
C ILE A 94 -1.20 3.06 7.14
N THR A 95 -2.44 3.01 6.71
CA THR A 95 -3.45 2.09 7.21
C THR A 95 -3.77 1.05 6.16
N VAL A 96 -3.81 -0.23 6.54
CA VAL A 96 -4.26 -1.33 5.67
C VAL A 96 -5.39 -2.05 6.37
N VAL A 97 -6.45 -2.34 5.62
CA VAL A 97 -7.63 -3.04 6.14
C VAL A 97 -7.76 -4.36 5.39
N VAL A 98 -7.83 -5.46 6.13
CA VAL A 98 -7.86 -6.82 5.56
C VAL A 98 -8.99 -7.60 6.21
N GLY A 99 -9.77 -8.33 5.40
CA GLY A 99 -10.77 -9.27 5.93
C GLY A 99 -10.10 -10.35 6.80
N GLU A 100 -10.69 -10.66 7.95
CA GLU A 100 -10.06 -11.63 8.87
C GLU A 100 -9.85 -13.00 8.25
N GLY A 101 -10.72 -13.41 7.33
CA GLY A 101 -10.62 -14.71 6.63
C GLY A 101 -9.55 -14.75 5.54
N ASN A 102 -8.97 -13.62 5.17
CA ASN A 102 -7.93 -13.57 4.15
C ASN A 102 -6.56 -13.85 4.78
N THR A 103 -6.30 -15.12 5.06
CA THR A 103 -5.09 -15.58 5.77
C THR A 103 -3.81 -15.13 5.07
N ASP A 104 -3.75 -15.23 3.75
CA ASP A 104 -2.54 -14.89 2.98
C ASP A 104 -2.24 -13.39 3.07
N SER A 105 -3.25 -12.54 2.91
CA SER A 105 -3.08 -11.09 3.02
C SER A 105 -2.70 -10.68 4.45
N ASN A 106 -3.32 -11.27 5.46
CA ASN A 106 -2.98 -10.98 6.85
C ASN A 106 -1.52 -11.34 7.16
N ARG A 107 -1.08 -12.51 6.73
CA ARG A 107 0.32 -12.94 6.88
C ARG A 107 1.26 -11.99 6.16
N PHE A 108 0.92 -11.65 4.93
CA PHE A 108 1.74 -10.80 4.09
C PHE A 108 1.95 -9.40 4.67
N VAL A 109 0.86 -8.77 5.12
CA VAL A 109 0.91 -7.44 5.73
C VAL A 109 1.79 -7.45 6.98
N LYS A 110 1.66 -8.47 7.83
CA LYS A 110 2.52 -8.62 9.01
C LYS A 110 4.00 -8.78 8.63
N ASN A 111 4.28 -9.57 7.60
CA ASN A 111 5.65 -9.78 7.13
C ASN A 111 6.28 -8.50 6.55
N LEU A 112 5.49 -7.60 6.00
CA LEU A 112 5.97 -6.29 5.56
C LEU A 112 6.32 -5.36 6.73
N GLY A 113 5.86 -5.67 7.94
CA GLY A 113 6.13 -4.87 9.12
C GLY A 113 4.94 -4.08 9.66
N PHE A 114 3.77 -4.27 9.09
CA PHE A 114 2.55 -3.68 9.65
C PHE A 114 2.18 -4.33 10.99
N GLU A 115 1.66 -3.52 11.90
CA GLU A 115 1.20 -3.98 13.21
C GLU A 115 -0.33 -3.90 13.29
N LEU A 116 -0.94 -4.91 13.90
CA LEU A 116 -2.38 -4.91 14.14
C LEU A 116 -2.75 -3.80 15.11
N GLU A 117 -3.69 -2.96 14.72
CA GLU A 117 -4.16 -1.83 15.54
C GLU A 117 -5.55 -2.09 16.12
N SER A 118 -6.46 -2.63 15.32
CA SER A 118 -7.82 -2.85 15.76
C SER A 118 -8.56 -3.86 14.90
N ARG A 119 -9.74 -4.26 15.40
CA ARG A 119 -10.69 -5.12 14.72
C ARG A 119 -12.01 -4.36 14.58
N LEU A 120 -12.57 -4.35 13.38
CA LEU A 120 -13.91 -3.80 13.13
C LEU A 120 -14.87 -4.96 13.01
N GLU A 121 -15.71 -5.14 14.03
CA GLU A 121 -16.67 -6.26 14.09
C GLU A 121 -17.74 -6.14 13.01
N ALA A 122 -18.01 -7.26 12.34
CA ALA A 122 -19.04 -7.39 11.30
C ALA A 122 -18.89 -6.39 10.15
N ALA A 123 -17.69 -5.88 9.91
CA ALA A 123 -17.44 -4.87 8.88
C ALA A 123 -17.07 -5.46 7.52
N HIS A 124 -16.98 -6.78 7.40
CA HIS A 124 -16.73 -7.51 6.17
C HIS A 124 -17.95 -8.40 5.85
N PRO A 125 -18.29 -8.66 4.57
CA PRO A 125 -19.43 -9.51 4.21
C PRO A 125 -19.44 -10.90 4.86
N THR A 126 -18.27 -11.43 5.22
CA THR A 126 -18.13 -12.77 5.81
C THR A 126 -17.47 -12.78 7.19
N GLY A 127 -17.35 -11.63 7.86
CA GLY A 127 -16.74 -11.57 9.19
C GLY A 127 -16.29 -10.19 9.60
N ASP A 128 -15.13 -10.11 10.21
CA ASP A 128 -14.56 -8.85 10.69
C ASP A 128 -13.51 -8.29 9.73
N LEU A 129 -13.22 -7.01 9.85
CA LEU A 129 -12.06 -6.38 9.22
C LEU A 129 -10.96 -6.19 10.27
N LEU A 130 -9.73 -6.51 9.89
CA LEU A 130 -8.54 -6.26 10.70
C LEU A 130 -7.84 -5.00 10.17
N VAL A 131 -7.54 -4.07 11.06
CA VAL A 131 -6.89 -2.81 10.73
C VAL A 131 -5.44 -2.87 11.17
N TYR A 132 -4.53 -2.65 10.21
CA TYR A 132 -3.10 -2.62 10.45
C TYR A 132 -2.55 -1.22 10.19
N ARG A 133 -1.45 -0.89 10.84
CA ARG A 133 -0.75 0.38 10.65
C ARG A 133 0.75 0.19 10.44
N MET A 134 1.34 1.13 9.75
CA MET A 134 2.79 1.29 9.68
C MET A 134 3.12 2.77 9.83
N PHE A 135 3.93 3.12 10.81
CA PHE A 135 4.44 4.48 10.96
C PHE A 135 5.64 4.70 10.03
N ARG A 136 5.81 5.95 9.59
CA ARG A 136 6.90 6.32 8.70
C ARG A 136 8.27 5.89 9.22
N ASP A 137 8.57 6.14 10.48
CA ASP A 137 9.86 5.83 11.11
C ASP A 137 10.08 4.33 11.35
N ARG A 138 9.06 3.50 11.12
CA ARG A 138 9.13 2.03 11.22
C ARG A 138 9.23 1.33 9.88
N CYS A 139 9.15 2.07 8.77
CA CYS A 139 9.20 1.48 7.43
C CYS A 139 10.64 1.16 7.02
N ARG A 140 10.96 -0.13 6.94
CA ARG A 140 12.30 -0.58 6.53
C ARG A 140 12.58 -0.46 5.04
N PHE A 141 11.56 -0.13 4.24
CA PHE A 141 11.69 -0.04 2.78
C PHE A 141 12.02 1.38 2.30
N LEU A 142 12.03 2.38 3.18
CA LEU A 142 12.41 3.74 2.81
C LEU A 142 13.92 3.82 2.65
N GLN A 143 14.36 4.51 1.57
CA GLN A 143 15.78 4.81 1.39
C GLN A 143 16.16 5.95 2.33
N VAL A 144 17.27 5.76 3.05
CA VAL A 144 17.86 6.81 3.87
C VAL A 144 18.65 7.72 2.94
N THR A 145 18.37 9.03 2.95
CA THR A 145 19.13 10.00 2.17
C THR A 145 20.57 10.11 2.68
N HIS A 146 21.47 10.62 1.84
CA HIS A 146 22.87 10.82 2.23
C HIS A 146 22.98 11.74 3.47
N GLU A 147 22.19 12.79 3.53
CA GLU A 147 22.14 13.72 4.67
C GLU A 147 21.69 13.03 5.94
N GLN A 148 20.66 12.18 5.84
CA GLN A 148 20.18 11.41 6.99
C GLN A 148 21.25 10.42 7.48
N LYS A 149 21.99 9.81 6.59
CA LYS A 149 23.11 8.92 6.95
C LYS A 149 24.21 9.66 7.69
N LEU A 150 24.53 10.88 7.27
CA LEU A 150 25.53 11.70 7.93
C LEU A 150 25.07 12.21 9.31
N ALA A 151 23.77 12.42 9.49
CA ALA A 151 23.18 12.86 10.76
C ALA A 151 23.03 11.73 11.77
N ALA A 152 23.02 10.49 11.33
CA ALA A 152 22.91 9.31 12.17
C ALA A 152 24.31 8.92 12.69
#